data_c3683945b1f8a6af4c421dcdbd7b4293
#
_entry.id   c3683945b1f8a6af4c421dcdbd7b4293
#
_cell.length_a   1.000
_cell.length_b   1.000
_cell.length_c   1.000
_cell.angle_alpha   90.00
_cell.angle_beta   90.00
_cell.angle_gamma   90.00
#
_symmetry.space_group_name_H-M   'P 1'
#
loop_
_entity.id
_entity.type
_entity.pdbx_description
1 polymer ?
#
loop_
_entity_poly.entity_id
_entity_poly.type
_entity_poly.pdbx_seq_one_letter_code
_entity_poly.pdbx_strand_id
1 'polypeptide(L)'
;MGLVLQPLLPEIQVFASHSMLAVAAIESQWRSIVLTRQMIMSGQYLDSFDTLPDSLRWDQARIFESMTQTLSWRPADGEVWIFGYGSLMWNPMLDFDQRVVASLEGWQRSFCIRMIASRGSPQTPGRMLALEPGGVTHGVAYRLNPLTADEELRVLWTREMPTGAYRPIWSYLTLEDGREITAIVFVADPKCALYECESSIPTVAPMVAAAQGPFGSNCDYVLKLEAALTLADLHDPYVAELADVLRVHRV
;
A
#
# COMPACT_ATOMS: atom_id res chain seq x y z
N MET A 1 8.33 26.54 72.10
CA MET A 1 7.75 27.28 70.95
C MET A 1 8.06 26.45 69.67
N GLY A 2 7.15 25.56 69.38
CA GLY A 2 7.30 24.66 68.21
C GLY A 2 6.44 25.20 67.05
N LEU A 3 7.06 25.46 65.95
CA LEU A 3 6.41 25.78 64.67
C LEU A 3 5.98 24.46 63.97
N VAL A 4 4.66 24.31 63.85
CA VAL A 4 4.04 23.25 63.08
C VAL A 4 3.98 23.70 61.63
N LEU A 5 4.73 23.00 60.73
CA LEU A 5 4.61 23.13 59.30
C LEU A 5 3.41 22.28 58.81
N GLN A 6 2.40 22.92 58.23
CA GLN A 6 1.32 22.28 57.52
C GLN A 6 1.80 21.85 56.14
N PRO A 7 1.38 20.68 55.57
CA PRO A 7 1.68 20.30 54.21
C PRO A 7 0.69 20.92 53.23
N LEU A 8 1.23 21.70 52.29
CA LEU A 8 0.55 22.09 51.05
C LEU A 8 0.70 20.95 50.06
N LEU A 9 -0.38 20.31 49.68
CA LEU A 9 -0.63 19.62 48.39
C LEU A 9 -2.01 18.96 48.46
N PRO A 10 -2.93 19.19 47.51
CA PRO A 10 -3.05 18.28 46.39
C PRO A 10 -3.66 18.91 45.08
N GLU A 11 -3.06 19.87 44.46
CA GLU A 11 -3.59 20.40 43.19
C GLU A 11 -2.78 19.99 41.94
N ILE A 12 -1.58 19.43 42.09
CA ILE A 12 -0.74 19.06 40.96
C ILE A 12 -1.06 17.66 40.37
N GLN A 13 -1.70 16.78 41.14
CA GLN A 13 -1.99 15.42 40.71
C GLN A 13 -3.20 15.29 39.77
N VAL A 14 -4.13 16.24 39.73
CA VAL A 14 -5.35 16.18 38.92
C VAL A 14 -5.09 16.60 37.46
N PHE A 15 -4.14 17.51 37.21
CA PHE A 15 -3.82 17.96 35.87
C PHE A 15 -3.00 16.92 35.06
N ALA A 16 -2.16 16.14 35.72
CA ALA A 16 -1.37 15.11 35.06
C ALA A 16 -2.22 13.91 34.58
N SER A 17 -3.27 13.54 35.31
CA SER A 17 -4.14 12.43 34.96
C SER A 17 -5.07 12.72 33.79
N HIS A 18 -5.54 13.95 33.60
CA HIS A 18 -6.37 14.36 32.46
C HIS A 18 -5.58 14.46 31.18
N SER A 19 -4.32 14.91 31.23
CA SER A 19 -3.46 14.97 30.07
C SER A 19 -3.01 13.56 29.59
N MET A 20 -2.73 12.65 30.52
CA MET A 20 -2.38 11.26 30.20
C MET A 20 -3.58 10.48 29.63
N LEU A 21 -4.79 10.71 30.13
CA LEU A 21 -6.00 10.11 29.59
C LEU A 21 -6.36 10.69 28.22
N ALA A 22 -6.13 11.98 27.99
CA ALA A 22 -6.31 12.61 26.68
C ALA A 22 -5.27 12.12 25.67
N VAL A 23 -4.01 11.98 26.06
CA VAL A 23 -2.95 11.40 25.21
C VAL A 23 -3.24 9.93 24.93
N ALA A 24 -3.62 9.13 25.92
CA ALA A 24 -4.00 7.73 25.72
C ALA A 24 -5.27 7.57 24.86
N ALA A 25 -6.24 8.48 24.96
CA ALA A 25 -7.42 8.52 24.10
C ALA A 25 -7.06 8.92 22.66
N ILE A 26 -6.16 9.87 22.49
CA ILE A 26 -5.60 10.24 21.18
C ILE A 26 -4.78 9.08 20.60
N GLU A 27 -3.92 8.43 21.36
CA GLU A 27 -3.15 7.26 20.94
C GLU A 27 -4.04 6.04 20.61
N SER A 28 -5.16 5.85 21.33
CA SER A 28 -6.10 4.77 21.01
C SER A 28 -6.89 5.00 19.74
N GLN A 29 -7.08 6.25 19.31
CA GLN A 29 -7.78 6.64 18.10
C GLN A 29 -6.93 6.45 16.83
N TRP A 30 -5.60 6.26 16.99
CA TRP A 30 -4.64 6.18 15.88
C TRP A 30 -3.92 4.83 15.75
N ARG A 31 -4.43 3.77 16.37
CA ARG A 31 -3.95 2.42 16.05
C ARG A 31 -4.37 2.08 14.62
N SER A 32 -3.48 2.35 13.67
CA SER A 32 -3.68 1.93 12.28
C SER A 32 -3.94 0.43 12.22
N ILE A 33 -5.01 0.06 11.55
CA ILE A 33 -5.33 -1.35 11.29
C ILE A 33 -4.25 -1.89 10.37
N VAL A 34 -3.61 -2.99 10.76
CA VAL A 34 -2.71 -3.72 9.87
C VAL A 34 -3.57 -4.60 8.98
N LEU A 35 -3.49 -4.41 7.66
CA LEU A 35 -4.19 -5.28 6.72
C LEU A 35 -3.66 -6.71 6.86
N THR A 36 -4.57 -7.64 7.09
CA THR A 36 -4.27 -9.07 7.24
C THR A 36 -4.97 -9.90 6.16
N ARG A 37 -4.42 -11.10 5.87
CA ARG A 37 -5.05 -12.06 4.97
C ARG A 37 -6.49 -12.40 5.42
N GLN A 38 -6.71 -12.54 6.73
CA GLN A 38 -8.04 -12.83 7.28
C GLN A 38 -9.07 -11.74 6.95
N MET A 39 -8.70 -10.46 7.01
CA MET A 39 -9.58 -9.34 6.64
C MET A 39 -9.96 -9.39 5.15
N ILE A 40 -9.03 -9.79 4.29
CA ILE A 40 -9.29 -9.96 2.86
C ILE A 40 -10.26 -11.12 2.64
N MET A 41 -9.99 -12.28 3.22
CA MET A 41 -10.80 -13.49 3.04
C MET A 41 -12.20 -13.39 3.65
N SER A 42 -12.37 -12.65 4.75
CA SER A 42 -13.67 -12.42 5.39
C SER A 42 -14.55 -11.37 4.70
N GLY A 43 -14.03 -10.63 3.71
CA GLY A 43 -14.70 -9.49 3.09
C GLY A 43 -14.55 -8.16 3.82
N GLN A 44 -14.09 -8.16 5.07
CA GLN A 44 -13.91 -6.94 5.88
C GLN A 44 -13.05 -5.87 5.19
N TYR A 45 -12.10 -6.29 4.36
CA TYR A 45 -11.31 -5.35 3.58
C TYR A 45 -12.15 -4.62 2.53
N LEU A 46 -13.01 -5.32 1.81
CA LEU A 46 -13.92 -4.71 0.82
C LEU A 46 -14.95 -3.80 1.49
N ASP A 47 -15.46 -4.15 2.67
CA ASP A 47 -16.39 -3.32 3.46
C ASP A 47 -15.79 -1.95 3.78
N SER A 48 -14.46 -1.84 3.89
CA SER A 48 -13.77 -0.56 4.11
C SER A 48 -13.91 0.43 2.95
N PHE A 49 -14.38 -0.02 1.79
CA PHE A 49 -14.65 0.80 0.61
C PHE A 49 -16.14 1.14 0.44
N ASP A 50 -17.03 0.67 1.33
CA ASP A 50 -18.49 0.89 1.23
C ASP A 50 -18.91 2.36 1.33
N THR A 51 -18.04 3.22 1.87
CA THR A 51 -18.24 4.66 1.89
C THR A 51 -18.03 5.34 0.54
N LEU A 52 -17.45 4.64 -0.43
CA LEU A 52 -17.24 5.15 -1.78
C LEU A 52 -18.50 5.01 -2.64
N PRO A 53 -18.72 5.92 -3.60
CA PRO A 53 -19.73 5.74 -4.62
C PRO A 53 -19.55 4.42 -5.38
N ASP A 54 -20.66 3.77 -5.78
CA ASP A 54 -20.63 2.51 -6.54
C ASP A 54 -19.80 2.62 -7.84
N SER A 55 -19.74 3.81 -8.45
CA SER A 55 -18.93 4.06 -9.65
C SER A 55 -17.42 3.98 -9.40
N LEU A 56 -16.97 4.06 -8.14
CA LEU A 56 -15.55 4.05 -7.74
C LEU A 56 -15.16 2.77 -7.00
N ARG A 57 -16.07 1.82 -6.87
CA ARG A 57 -15.78 0.54 -6.23
C ARG A 57 -16.20 -0.64 -7.12
N TRP A 58 -15.48 -1.72 -7.00
CA TRP A 58 -15.80 -2.98 -7.64
C TRP A 58 -16.34 -3.96 -6.60
N ASP A 59 -17.40 -4.64 -6.96
CA ASP A 59 -17.88 -5.79 -6.20
C ASP A 59 -17.00 -7.03 -6.44
N GLN A 60 -17.19 -8.04 -5.63
CA GLN A 60 -16.42 -9.28 -5.72
C GLN A 60 -16.57 -9.99 -7.08
N ALA A 61 -17.76 -9.92 -7.70
CA ALA A 61 -18.00 -10.52 -8.99
C ALA A 61 -17.13 -9.88 -10.08
N ARG A 62 -17.10 -8.55 -10.14
CA ARG A 62 -16.28 -7.80 -11.08
C ARG A 62 -14.77 -7.98 -10.85
N ILE A 63 -14.35 -8.07 -9.57
CA ILE A 63 -12.97 -8.36 -9.21
C ILE A 63 -12.55 -9.72 -9.77
N PHE A 64 -13.37 -10.77 -9.59
CA PHE A 64 -13.06 -12.12 -10.06
C PHE A 64 -13.24 -12.30 -11.56
N GLU A 65 -14.12 -11.53 -12.20
CA GLU A 65 -14.19 -11.45 -13.66
C GLU A 65 -12.88 -10.91 -14.25
N SER A 66 -12.32 -9.85 -13.69
CA SER A 66 -11.00 -9.31 -14.07
C SER A 66 -9.89 -10.34 -13.90
N MET A 67 -9.92 -11.10 -12.80
CA MET A 67 -8.97 -12.19 -12.58
C MET A 67 -9.08 -13.26 -13.68
N THR A 68 -10.28 -13.74 -13.94
CA THR A 68 -10.55 -14.77 -14.95
C THR A 68 -10.09 -14.29 -16.33
N GLN A 69 -10.40 -13.05 -16.68
CA GLN A 69 -9.97 -12.46 -17.94
C GLN A 69 -8.45 -12.38 -18.06
N THR A 70 -7.75 -11.95 -17.00
CA THR A 70 -6.28 -11.90 -17.00
C THR A 70 -5.67 -13.29 -17.14
N LEU A 71 -6.20 -14.27 -16.40
CA LEU A 71 -5.71 -15.65 -16.43
C LEU A 71 -6.00 -16.36 -17.74
N SER A 72 -7.00 -15.93 -18.54
CA SER A 72 -7.25 -16.50 -19.89
C SER A 72 -6.10 -16.23 -20.86
N TRP A 73 -5.24 -15.26 -20.57
CA TRP A 73 -4.02 -14.93 -21.33
C TRP A 73 -2.74 -15.50 -20.70
N ARG A 74 -2.89 -16.44 -19.74
CA ARG A 74 -1.74 -17.04 -19.05
C ARG A 74 -0.78 -17.70 -20.06
N PRO A 75 0.53 -17.40 -19.96
CA PRO A 75 1.55 -18.11 -20.74
C PRO A 75 1.55 -19.62 -20.49
N ALA A 76 2.05 -20.38 -21.46
CA ALA A 76 2.00 -21.84 -21.47
C ALA A 76 3.03 -22.52 -20.51
N ASP A 77 3.93 -21.78 -19.88
CA ASP A 77 5.00 -22.28 -19.02
C ASP A 77 4.50 -22.88 -17.68
N GLY A 78 3.23 -22.64 -17.35
CA GLY A 78 2.57 -23.26 -16.19
C GLY A 78 2.85 -22.60 -14.84
N GLU A 79 3.89 -21.82 -14.70
CA GLU A 79 4.21 -21.10 -13.46
C GLU A 79 3.38 -19.80 -13.34
N VAL A 80 3.06 -19.41 -12.10
CA VAL A 80 2.44 -18.11 -11.81
C VAL A 80 3.37 -17.29 -10.97
N TRP A 81 3.87 -16.22 -11.55
CA TRP A 81 4.69 -15.24 -10.89
C TRP A 81 3.92 -13.93 -10.68
N ILE A 82 4.16 -13.26 -9.56
CA ILE A 82 3.58 -11.97 -9.20
C ILE A 82 4.71 -10.97 -8.99
N PHE A 83 4.62 -9.79 -9.60
CA PHE A 83 5.59 -8.73 -9.38
C PHE A 83 5.14 -7.76 -8.28
N GLY A 84 5.89 -7.72 -7.19
CA GLY A 84 5.71 -6.79 -6.08
C GLY A 84 6.67 -5.60 -6.19
N TYR A 85 6.12 -4.41 -6.40
CA TYR A 85 6.89 -3.17 -6.51
C TYR A 85 6.46 -2.11 -5.48
N GLY A 86 5.38 -2.37 -4.75
CA GLY A 86 4.79 -1.54 -3.70
C GLY A 86 4.63 -2.31 -2.40
N SER A 87 3.44 -2.27 -1.79
CA SER A 87 3.18 -2.90 -0.50
C SER A 87 3.39 -4.42 -0.45
N LEU A 88 3.35 -5.09 -1.59
CA LEU A 88 3.71 -6.51 -1.70
C LEU A 88 5.17 -6.79 -1.32
N MET A 89 6.07 -5.81 -1.38
CA MET A 89 7.48 -6.01 -1.02
C MET A 89 7.68 -6.30 0.47
N TRP A 90 6.86 -5.71 1.37
CA TRP A 90 6.97 -5.90 2.83
C TRP A 90 5.80 -6.65 3.45
N ASN A 91 4.68 -6.75 2.77
CA ASN A 91 3.48 -7.47 3.24
C ASN A 91 2.81 -8.20 2.07
N PRO A 92 3.42 -9.25 1.51
CA PRO A 92 2.86 -9.97 0.36
C PRO A 92 1.53 -10.65 0.69
N MET A 93 1.39 -11.23 1.87
CA MET A 93 0.23 -12.05 2.30
C MET A 93 -0.11 -13.20 1.33
N LEU A 94 0.89 -13.68 0.60
CA LEU A 94 0.81 -14.75 -0.37
C LEU A 94 1.62 -15.96 0.11
N ASP A 95 1.15 -17.16 -0.20
CA ASP A 95 1.95 -18.39 -0.12
C ASP A 95 2.73 -18.55 -1.42
N PHE A 96 4.07 -18.60 -1.30
CA PHE A 96 4.98 -18.64 -2.44
C PHE A 96 6.16 -19.57 -2.20
N ASP A 97 6.62 -20.22 -3.26
CA ASP A 97 7.79 -21.10 -3.24
C ASP A 97 9.12 -20.35 -3.39
N GLN A 98 9.09 -19.23 -4.15
CA GLN A 98 10.27 -18.43 -4.44
C GLN A 98 9.98 -16.94 -4.29
N ARG A 99 10.97 -16.22 -3.79
CA ARG A 99 11.03 -14.76 -3.75
C ARG A 99 12.38 -14.32 -4.28
N VAL A 100 12.40 -13.59 -5.37
CA VAL A 100 13.63 -13.20 -6.07
C VAL A 100 13.54 -11.73 -6.45
N VAL A 101 14.64 -10.99 -6.36
CA VAL A 101 14.71 -9.62 -6.90
C VAL A 101 14.57 -9.67 -8.42
N ALA A 102 13.82 -8.73 -8.97
CA ALA A 102 13.56 -8.68 -10.40
C ALA A 102 13.45 -7.24 -10.91
N SER A 103 13.69 -7.05 -12.20
CA SER A 103 13.46 -5.80 -12.91
C SER A 103 12.37 -5.94 -13.96
N LEU A 104 11.61 -4.86 -14.14
CA LEU A 104 10.57 -4.70 -15.13
C LEU A 104 10.90 -3.49 -16.01
N GLU A 105 11.21 -3.75 -17.26
CA GLU A 105 11.52 -2.74 -18.29
C GLU A 105 10.23 -2.05 -18.79
N GLY A 106 10.35 -0.76 -19.14
CA GLY A 106 9.27 0.02 -19.76
C GLY A 106 8.23 0.52 -18.75
N TRP A 107 8.46 0.37 -17.45
CA TRP A 107 7.56 0.81 -16.38
C TRP A 107 8.31 1.51 -15.27
N GLN A 108 7.74 2.58 -14.73
CA GLN A 108 8.29 3.35 -13.62
C GLN A 108 7.25 3.55 -12.52
N ARG A 109 7.71 3.69 -11.28
CA ARG A 109 6.86 4.02 -10.13
C ARG A 109 6.32 5.43 -10.23
N SER A 110 5.05 5.59 -9.89
CA SER A 110 4.37 6.87 -9.85
C SER A 110 3.27 6.85 -8.78
N PHE A 111 3.16 7.91 -7.99
CA PHE A 111 2.03 8.10 -7.07
C PHE A 111 0.85 8.74 -7.82
N CYS A 112 0.34 8.05 -8.81
CA CYS A 112 -0.67 8.51 -9.77
C CYS A 112 -2.10 8.06 -9.48
N ILE A 113 -2.37 7.35 -8.38
CA ILE A 113 -3.73 6.95 -8.02
C ILE A 113 -4.22 7.80 -6.84
N ARG A 114 -5.35 8.49 -7.03
CA ARG A 114 -6.02 9.25 -5.96
C ARG A 114 -6.55 8.31 -4.90
N MET A 115 -6.06 8.45 -3.67
CA MET A 115 -6.42 7.60 -2.54
C MET A 115 -7.46 8.27 -1.67
N ILE A 116 -8.71 7.82 -1.77
CA ILE A 116 -9.87 8.37 -1.04
C ILE A 116 -10.48 7.38 -0.04
N ALA A 117 -9.82 6.26 0.17
CA ALA A 117 -10.12 5.23 1.17
C ALA A 117 -8.80 4.67 1.72
N SER A 118 -8.84 3.71 2.62
CA SER A 118 -7.65 3.00 3.12
C SER A 118 -6.65 3.90 3.86
N ARG A 119 -5.79 4.65 3.18
CA ARG A 119 -4.78 5.57 3.75
C ARG A 119 -5.06 7.04 3.44
N GLY A 120 -6.26 7.35 3.00
CA GLY A 120 -6.78 8.68 2.75
C GLY A 120 -8.28 8.71 2.95
N SER A 121 -8.88 9.84 2.68
CA SER A 121 -10.34 10.03 2.74
C SER A 121 -10.80 10.96 1.61
N PRO A 122 -12.11 11.06 1.32
CA PRO A 122 -12.61 12.05 0.37
C PRO A 122 -12.26 13.50 0.74
N GLN A 123 -12.14 13.81 2.04
CA GLN A 123 -11.83 15.15 2.55
C GLN A 123 -10.33 15.44 2.51
N THR A 124 -9.50 14.43 2.76
CA THR A 124 -8.04 14.49 2.70
C THR A 124 -7.52 13.36 1.83
N PRO A 125 -7.64 13.49 0.50
CA PRO A 125 -7.18 12.44 -0.41
C PRO A 125 -5.66 12.37 -0.41
N GLY A 126 -5.14 11.14 -0.39
CA GLY A 126 -3.73 10.85 -0.59
C GLY A 126 -3.42 10.45 -2.02
N ARG A 127 -2.24 9.86 -2.18
CA ARG A 127 -1.77 9.27 -3.44
C ARG A 127 -1.28 7.85 -3.21
N MET A 128 -1.70 6.94 -4.07
CA MET A 128 -1.23 5.55 -4.05
C MET A 128 -0.33 5.29 -5.25
N LEU A 129 0.68 4.46 -5.01
CA LEU A 129 1.65 4.03 -5.98
C LEU A 129 1.01 3.13 -7.03
N ALA A 130 1.36 3.37 -8.30
CA ALA A 130 1.15 2.44 -9.40
C ALA A 130 2.37 2.47 -10.33
N LEU A 131 2.34 1.70 -11.40
CA LEU A 131 3.32 1.78 -12.48
C LEU A 131 2.71 2.49 -13.68
N GLU A 132 3.47 3.42 -14.23
CA GLU A 132 3.19 4.11 -15.49
C GLU A 132 4.22 3.74 -16.54
N PRO A 133 3.91 3.86 -17.85
CA PRO A 133 4.89 3.63 -18.91
C PRO A 133 6.14 4.51 -18.74
N GLY A 134 7.31 3.90 -18.83
CA GLY A 134 8.62 4.58 -18.79
C GLY A 134 9.62 3.88 -17.88
N GLY A 135 10.90 4.09 -18.12
CA GLY A 135 11.99 3.66 -17.25
C GLY A 135 12.10 2.16 -16.96
N VAL A 136 12.61 1.86 -15.77
CA VAL A 136 12.76 0.50 -15.24
C VAL A 136 12.32 0.50 -13.78
N THR A 137 11.57 -0.51 -13.37
CA THR A 137 11.19 -0.70 -11.98
C THR A 137 11.86 -1.95 -11.42
N HIS A 138 12.64 -1.80 -10.36
CA HIS A 138 13.16 -2.91 -9.59
C HIS A 138 12.20 -3.26 -8.46
N GLY A 139 12.01 -4.56 -8.21
CA GLY A 139 11.09 -5.06 -7.21
C GLY A 139 11.36 -6.52 -6.86
N VAL A 140 10.33 -7.23 -6.46
CA VAL A 140 10.41 -8.63 -6.06
C VAL A 140 9.41 -9.46 -6.84
N ALA A 141 9.87 -10.55 -7.44
CA ALA A 141 9.02 -11.56 -8.06
C ALA A 141 8.72 -12.69 -7.08
N TYR A 142 7.47 -13.07 -6.94
CA TYR A 142 6.99 -14.19 -6.13
C TYR A 142 6.46 -15.29 -7.04
N ARG A 143 7.03 -16.49 -6.96
CA ARG A 143 6.44 -17.67 -7.59
C ARG A 143 5.42 -18.28 -6.63
N LEU A 144 4.16 -18.30 -7.03
CA LEU A 144 3.12 -18.90 -6.21
C LEU A 144 3.31 -20.44 -6.13
N ASN A 145 2.98 -20.99 -4.97
CA ASN A 145 2.89 -22.43 -4.80
C ASN A 145 1.75 -22.96 -5.70
N PRO A 146 2.01 -23.90 -6.61
CA PRO A 146 1.00 -24.41 -7.55
C PRO A 146 -0.23 -25.01 -6.87
N LEU A 147 -0.10 -25.52 -5.65
CA LEU A 147 -1.20 -26.15 -4.90
C LEU A 147 -2.18 -25.14 -4.32
N THR A 148 -1.73 -23.91 -4.08
CA THR A 148 -2.51 -22.82 -3.46
C THR A 148 -2.75 -21.65 -4.39
N ALA A 149 -2.16 -21.65 -5.60
CA ALA A 149 -2.13 -20.50 -6.51
C ALA A 149 -3.51 -19.89 -6.78
N ASP A 150 -4.56 -20.68 -6.94
CA ASP A 150 -5.91 -20.17 -7.19
C ASP A 150 -6.47 -19.37 -6.00
N GLU A 151 -6.19 -19.83 -4.76
CA GLU A 151 -6.58 -19.12 -3.55
C GLU A 151 -5.76 -17.84 -3.39
N GLU A 152 -4.45 -17.90 -3.63
CA GLU A 152 -3.54 -16.76 -3.55
C GLU A 152 -3.92 -15.67 -4.56
N LEU A 153 -4.30 -16.04 -5.77
CA LEU A 153 -4.77 -15.10 -6.79
C LEU A 153 -6.08 -14.42 -6.37
N ARG A 154 -7.01 -15.13 -5.73
CA ARG A 154 -8.24 -14.52 -5.17
C ARG A 154 -7.94 -13.50 -4.09
N VAL A 155 -7.02 -13.82 -3.16
CA VAL A 155 -6.55 -12.90 -2.12
C VAL A 155 -5.91 -11.66 -2.76
N LEU A 156 -5.03 -11.85 -3.74
CA LEU A 156 -4.33 -10.79 -4.44
C LEU A 156 -5.31 -9.86 -5.17
N TRP A 157 -6.24 -10.40 -5.97
CA TRP A 157 -7.21 -9.58 -6.69
C TRP A 157 -8.15 -8.82 -5.77
N THR A 158 -8.63 -9.44 -4.69
CA THR A 158 -9.45 -8.76 -3.68
C THR A 158 -8.69 -7.58 -3.06
N ARG A 159 -7.39 -7.73 -2.86
CA ARG A 159 -6.53 -6.69 -2.30
C ARG A 159 -6.27 -5.55 -3.28
N GLU A 160 -5.95 -5.85 -4.55
CA GLU A 160 -5.44 -4.87 -5.51
C GLU A 160 -6.58 -4.20 -6.32
N MET A 161 -7.75 -4.84 -6.46
CA MET A 161 -8.79 -4.42 -7.40
C MET A 161 -10.06 -3.81 -6.79
N PRO A 162 -10.14 -3.36 -5.52
CA PRO A 162 -11.40 -2.88 -4.93
C PRO A 162 -11.96 -1.64 -5.59
N THR A 163 -11.14 -0.88 -6.34
CA THR A 163 -11.56 0.33 -7.07
C THR A 163 -11.34 0.23 -8.57
N GLY A 164 -10.71 -0.84 -9.06
CA GLY A 164 -10.33 -0.95 -10.47
C GLY A 164 -9.32 0.10 -10.93
N ALA A 165 -8.55 0.69 -9.99
CA ALA A 165 -7.53 1.68 -10.33
C ALA A 165 -6.29 1.06 -10.97
N TYR A 166 -6.14 -0.25 -10.83
CA TYR A 166 -5.09 -1.01 -11.50
C TYR A 166 -5.67 -1.80 -12.67
N ARG A 167 -4.79 -2.06 -13.64
CA ARG A 167 -4.98 -3.00 -14.73
C ARG A 167 -3.95 -4.10 -14.61
N PRO A 168 -4.34 -5.36 -14.31
CA PRO A 168 -3.42 -6.49 -14.30
C PRO A 168 -2.99 -6.84 -15.73
N ILE A 169 -1.70 -7.05 -15.92
CA ILE A 169 -1.10 -7.47 -17.21
C ILE A 169 -0.10 -8.58 -16.98
N TRP A 170 0.14 -9.40 -18.00
CA TRP A 170 1.29 -10.26 -18.08
C TRP A 170 2.46 -9.47 -18.70
N SER A 171 3.63 -9.53 -18.06
CA SER A 171 4.84 -8.84 -18.53
C SER A 171 6.08 -9.68 -18.26
N TYR A 172 7.11 -9.46 -19.07
CA TYR A 172 8.42 -10.08 -18.84
C TYR A 172 9.15 -9.37 -17.71
N LEU A 173 9.80 -10.16 -16.85
CA LEU A 173 10.71 -9.71 -15.81
C LEU A 173 12.07 -10.37 -16.03
N THR A 174 13.13 -9.63 -15.74
CA THR A 174 14.48 -10.19 -15.61
C THR A 174 14.79 -10.38 -14.12
N LEU A 175 15.04 -11.60 -13.69
CA LEU A 175 15.45 -11.94 -12.32
C LEU A 175 16.91 -11.56 -12.09
N GLU A 176 17.32 -11.40 -10.83
CA GLU A 176 18.70 -11.07 -10.46
C GLU A 176 19.74 -12.11 -10.93
N ASP A 177 19.33 -13.35 -11.18
CA ASP A 177 20.18 -14.43 -11.74
C ASP A 177 20.22 -14.43 -13.29
N GLY A 178 19.58 -13.44 -13.93
CA GLY A 178 19.55 -13.27 -15.39
C GLY A 178 18.47 -14.07 -16.12
N ARG A 179 17.66 -14.87 -15.42
CA ARG A 179 16.51 -15.55 -16.05
C ARG A 179 15.40 -14.58 -16.40
N GLU A 180 14.78 -14.79 -17.55
CA GLU A 180 13.55 -14.13 -17.92
C GLU A 180 12.34 -14.99 -17.54
N ILE A 181 11.35 -14.37 -16.93
CA ILE A 181 10.08 -14.99 -16.56
C ILE A 181 8.91 -14.12 -17.00
N THR A 182 7.71 -14.68 -17.08
CA THR A 182 6.48 -13.93 -17.27
C THR A 182 5.73 -13.84 -15.93
N ALA A 183 5.33 -12.63 -15.55
CA ALA A 183 4.65 -12.38 -14.28
C ALA A 183 3.40 -11.51 -14.46
N ILE A 184 2.48 -11.61 -13.51
CA ILE A 184 1.36 -10.69 -13.37
C ILE A 184 1.86 -9.41 -12.71
N VAL A 185 1.56 -8.27 -13.32
CA VAL A 185 1.91 -6.93 -12.87
C VAL A 185 0.65 -6.07 -12.82
N PHE A 186 0.41 -5.40 -11.70
CA PHE A 186 -0.69 -4.43 -11.57
C PHE A 186 -0.19 -3.04 -11.94
N VAL A 187 -0.57 -2.52 -13.10
CA VAL A 187 -0.18 -1.19 -13.59
C VAL A 187 -1.33 -0.20 -13.44
N ALA A 188 -1.07 1.10 -13.49
CA ALA A 188 -2.13 2.11 -13.48
C ALA A 188 -3.10 1.91 -14.64
N ASP A 189 -4.40 2.10 -14.40
CA ASP A 189 -5.39 2.22 -15.48
C ASP A 189 -5.72 3.71 -15.71
N PRO A 190 -5.22 4.33 -16.80
CA PRO A 190 -5.50 5.73 -17.09
C PRO A 190 -6.99 6.02 -17.38
N LYS A 191 -7.83 4.99 -17.56
CA LYS A 191 -9.27 5.12 -17.75
C LYS A 191 -10.04 5.17 -16.43
N CYS A 192 -9.39 4.81 -15.32
CA CYS A 192 -10.03 4.88 -14.00
C CYS A 192 -10.19 6.33 -13.55
N ALA A 193 -11.34 6.67 -12.98
CA ALA A 193 -11.63 8.01 -12.45
C ALA A 193 -10.73 8.42 -11.28
N LEU A 194 -9.98 7.49 -10.68
CA LEU A 194 -9.00 7.74 -9.63
C LEU A 194 -7.58 7.97 -10.17
N TYR A 195 -7.38 7.83 -11.47
CA TYR A 195 -6.08 8.10 -12.08
C TYR A 195 -5.82 9.62 -12.18
N GLU A 196 -4.62 10.02 -11.80
CA GLU A 196 -4.14 11.41 -11.78
C GLU A 196 -2.78 11.47 -12.47
N CYS A 197 -2.71 12.07 -13.64
CA CYS A 197 -1.48 12.10 -14.44
C CYS A 197 -0.38 12.98 -13.85
N GLU A 198 -0.72 13.94 -12.95
CA GLU A 198 0.26 14.80 -12.29
C GLU A 198 0.75 14.13 -11.00
N SER A 199 1.96 13.59 -11.07
CA SER A 199 2.60 12.82 -9.99
C SER A 199 3.98 13.37 -9.58
N SER A 200 4.30 14.62 -9.95
CA SER A 200 5.53 15.27 -9.51
C SER A 200 5.57 15.41 -7.97
N ILE A 201 6.76 15.35 -7.40
CA ILE A 201 6.94 15.42 -5.94
C ILE A 201 6.34 16.70 -5.33
N PRO A 202 6.49 17.90 -5.91
CA PRO A 202 5.84 19.10 -5.38
C PRO A 202 4.32 19.01 -5.29
N THR A 203 3.68 18.27 -6.21
CA THR A 203 2.23 18.04 -6.20
C THR A 203 1.83 16.93 -5.22
N VAL A 204 2.58 15.83 -5.19
CA VAL A 204 2.23 14.63 -4.43
C VAL A 204 2.54 14.78 -2.94
N ALA A 205 3.68 15.37 -2.59
CA ALA A 205 4.18 15.41 -1.21
C ALA A 205 3.20 16.06 -0.21
N PRO A 206 2.58 17.22 -0.50
CA PRO A 206 1.61 17.81 0.43
C PRO A 206 0.38 16.93 0.64
N MET A 207 -0.09 16.24 -0.40
CA MET A 207 -1.25 15.35 -0.33
C MET A 207 -0.92 14.12 0.53
N VAL A 208 0.23 13.48 0.28
CA VAL A 208 0.72 12.32 1.03
C VAL A 208 0.96 12.67 2.50
N ALA A 209 1.52 13.85 2.79
CA ALA A 209 1.78 14.30 4.15
C ALA A 209 0.49 14.49 4.96
N ALA A 210 -0.58 14.99 4.34
CA ALA A 210 -1.85 15.29 5.00
C ALA A 210 -2.78 14.07 5.11
N ALA A 211 -2.63 13.07 4.24
CA ALA A 211 -3.61 11.99 4.09
C ALA A 211 -3.44 10.91 5.16
N GLN A 212 -4.59 10.54 5.75
CA GLN A 212 -4.69 9.47 6.73
C GLN A 212 -6.02 8.73 6.57
N GLY A 213 -6.02 7.43 6.87
CA GLY A 213 -7.19 6.58 6.84
C GLY A 213 -7.09 5.40 7.82
N PRO A 214 -8.04 4.46 7.78
CA PRO A 214 -8.09 3.32 8.72
C PRO A 214 -6.83 2.46 8.72
N PHE A 215 -6.15 2.34 7.59
CA PHE A 215 -4.92 1.54 7.45
C PHE A 215 -3.63 2.36 7.66
N GLY A 216 -3.74 3.53 8.29
CA GLY A 216 -2.63 4.39 8.65
C GLY A 216 -2.43 5.58 7.71
N SER A 217 -1.34 6.33 7.91
CA SER A 217 -1.03 7.49 7.10
C SER A 217 -0.48 7.09 5.72
N ASN A 218 -0.67 7.96 4.75
CA ASN A 218 -0.10 7.79 3.42
C ASN A 218 1.42 8.01 3.46
N CYS A 219 1.89 8.91 4.34
CA CYS A 219 3.31 9.12 4.60
C CYS A 219 4.00 7.83 5.09
N ASP A 220 3.39 7.07 6.03
CA ASP A 220 3.94 5.80 6.50
C ASP A 220 4.06 4.75 5.39
N TYR A 221 3.16 4.81 4.40
CA TYR A 221 3.25 3.93 3.23
C TYR A 221 4.53 4.21 2.43
N VAL A 222 4.82 5.48 2.15
CA VAL A 222 6.03 5.90 1.40
C VAL A 222 7.30 5.49 2.15
N LEU A 223 7.37 5.77 3.46
CA LEU A 223 8.53 5.42 4.28
C LEU A 223 8.73 3.90 4.40
N LYS A 224 7.65 3.11 4.46
CA LYS A 224 7.72 1.64 4.43
C LYS A 224 8.19 1.12 3.08
N LEU A 225 7.77 1.75 1.98
CA LEU A 225 8.24 1.38 0.65
C LEU A 225 9.74 1.61 0.50
N GLU A 226 10.21 2.80 0.89
CA GLU A 226 11.64 3.11 0.85
C GLU A 226 12.46 2.13 1.72
N ALA A 227 12.00 1.84 2.95
CA ALA A 227 12.65 0.86 3.81
C ALA A 227 12.67 -0.55 3.19
N ALA A 228 11.59 -0.95 2.51
CA ALA A 228 11.53 -2.26 1.83
C ALA A 228 12.45 -2.33 0.61
N LEU A 229 12.60 -1.24 -0.14
CA LEU A 229 13.58 -1.13 -1.22
C LEU A 229 15.00 -1.25 -0.67
N THR A 230 15.33 -0.47 0.36
CA THR A 230 16.66 -0.52 1.01
C THR A 230 16.99 -1.91 1.54
N LEU A 231 16.01 -2.59 2.17
CA LEU A 231 16.20 -3.95 2.69
C LEU A 231 16.46 -4.99 1.58
N ALA A 232 15.97 -4.72 0.38
CA ALA A 232 16.19 -5.55 -0.80
C ALA A 232 17.43 -5.13 -1.61
N ASP A 233 18.26 -4.21 -1.08
CA ASP A 233 19.41 -3.59 -1.77
C ASP A 233 19.02 -2.92 -3.10
N LEU A 234 17.82 -2.33 -3.12
CA LEU A 234 17.27 -1.62 -4.26
C LEU A 234 17.15 -0.11 -3.96
N HIS A 235 17.29 0.69 -4.99
CA HIS A 235 17.10 2.14 -4.92
C HIS A 235 16.12 2.60 -5.99
N ASP A 236 15.18 3.50 -5.59
CA ASP A 236 14.27 4.18 -6.50
C ASP A 236 14.37 5.69 -6.22
N PRO A 237 14.92 6.50 -7.15
CA PRO A 237 15.15 7.93 -6.92
C PRO A 237 13.87 8.70 -6.60
N TYR A 238 12.75 8.38 -7.26
CA TYR A 238 11.47 9.05 -7.05
C TYR A 238 10.91 8.78 -5.64
N VAL A 239 10.99 7.51 -5.18
CA VAL A 239 10.56 7.15 -3.83
C VAL A 239 11.46 7.77 -2.77
N ALA A 240 12.79 7.76 -2.98
CA ALA A 240 13.76 8.34 -2.06
C ALA A 240 13.56 9.85 -1.90
N GLU A 241 13.43 10.59 -3.00
CA GLU A 241 13.17 12.04 -2.99
C GLU A 241 11.86 12.37 -2.28
N LEU A 242 10.77 11.64 -2.57
CA LEU A 242 9.50 11.83 -1.88
C LEU A 242 9.62 11.56 -0.38
N ALA A 243 10.31 10.50 0.02
CA ALA A 243 10.52 10.15 1.42
C ALA A 243 11.31 11.24 2.17
N ASP A 244 12.35 11.81 1.54
CA ASP A 244 13.14 12.90 2.12
C ASP A 244 12.30 14.15 2.35
N VAL A 245 11.48 14.56 1.38
CA VAL A 245 10.55 15.68 1.53
C VAL A 245 9.57 15.43 2.67
N LEU A 246 9.02 14.22 2.78
CA LEU A 246 8.06 13.87 3.83
C LEU A 246 8.67 13.85 5.23
N ARG A 247 9.95 13.51 5.38
CA ARG A 247 10.67 13.58 6.68
C ARG A 247 10.78 15.01 7.19
N VAL A 248 11.04 15.96 6.29
CA VAL A 248 11.12 17.39 6.66
C VAL A 248 9.77 17.95 7.12
N HIS A 249 8.67 17.46 6.57
CA HIS A 249 7.31 17.90 6.95
C HIS A 249 6.78 17.29 8.26
N ARG A 250 7.47 16.31 8.83
CA ARG A 250 7.11 15.68 10.13
C ARG A 250 7.72 16.37 11.35
N VAL A 251 8.58 17.37 11.16
CA VAL A 251 9.18 18.22 12.20
C VAL A 251 8.35 19.49 12.34
#